data_0933f8735b70044bc9b0031115ee8dd0
#
_entry.id   0933f8735b70044bc9b0031115ee8dd0
#
_cell.length_a   1.000
_cell.length_b   1.000
_cell.length_c   1.000
_cell.angle_alpha   90.00
_cell.angle_beta   90.00
_cell.angle_gamma   90.00
#
_symmetry.space_group_name_H-M   'P 1'
#
loop_
_entity.id
_entity.type
_entity.pdbx_description
1 polymer ?
#
loop_
_entity_poly.entity_id
_entity_poly.type
_entity_poly.pdbx_seq_one_letter_code
_entity_poly.pdbx_strand_id
1 'polypeptide(L)'
;FSKKKKVSLPPIDRERQGEGEKRKEKKERMDQIFNKVGSYWVGQKANKQFDSVGKDINSLSTSIEGGTKWLVNKFKGTMQKPLPELLKEFDLPVGIFPRDATNYEFDEETKKLTVMIPTVCEVGYKDSSVLKFTTTVTGVLEKGKLADVEGIKTKVMIWVKVTSISADSSKVYVAAGMKKSRNRDAYEVLRDGVRSDKF
;
A
#
# COMPACT_ATOMS: atom_id res chain seq x y z
N PHE A 1 -4.96 -61.43 -47.04
CA PHE A 1 -4.04 -60.36 -47.50
C PHE A 1 -4.46 -59.06 -46.82
N SER A 2 -3.82 -58.76 -45.68
CA SER A 2 -4.08 -57.55 -44.91
C SER A 2 -2.82 -56.69 -45.01
N LYS A 3 -2.88 -55.55 -45.73
CA LYS A 3 -1.82 -54.57 -45.85
C LYS A 3 -1.85 -53.63 -44.62
N LYS A 4 -0.87 -53.74 -43.72
CA LYS A 4 -0.62 -52.77 -42.63
C LYS A 4 -0.06 -51.50 -43.24
N LYS A 5 -0.76 -50.36 -43.10
CA LYS A 5 -0.28 -49.02 -43.36
C LYS A 5 0.65 -48.61 -42.22
N LYS A 6 1.91 -48.32 -42.51
CA LYS A 6 2.84 -47.60 -41.62
C LYS A 6 2.44 -46.14 -41.59
N VAL A 7 2.06 -45.64 -40.42
CA VAL A 7 1.88 -44.21 -40.15
C VAL A 7 3.22 -43.68 -39.68
N SER A 8 3.82 -42.81 -40.47
CA SER A 8 5.05 -42.08 -40.10
C SER A 8 4.64 -40.82 -39.30
N LEU A 9 5.13 -40.71 -38.07
CA LEU A 9 5.01 -39.52 -37.26
C LEU A 9 5.97 -38.41 -37.75
N PRO A 10 5.55 -37.13 -37.76
CA PRO A 10 6.43 -36.04 -38.18
C PRO A 10 7.44 -35.68 -37.09
N PRO A 11 8.61 -35.14 -37.41
CA PRO A 11 9.66 -34.78 -36.45
C PRO A 11 9.34 -33.47 -35.73
N ILE A 12 9.03 -33.56 -34.43
CA ILE A 12 8.67 -32.41 -33.56
C ILE A 12 9.83 -32.10 -32.60
N ASP A 13 11.04 -31.94 -33.01
CA ASP A 13 12.11 -31.64 -32.05
C ASP A 13 13.18 -30.61 -32.50
N ARG A 14 13.04 -29.96 -33.65
CA ARG A 14 14.04 -28.94 -34.04
C ARG A 14 13.69 -27.51 -33.71
N GLU A 15 12.42 -27.18 -33.52
CA GLU A 15 12.03 -25.78 -33.23
C GLU A 15 12.16 -25.38 -31.75
N ARG A 16 12.05 -26.32 -30.79
CA ARG A 16 12.20 -26.03 -29.36
C ARG A 16 13.62 -25.76 -28.89
N GLN A 17 14.63 -26.29 -29.58
CA GLN A 17 16.03 -26.04 -29.21
C GLN A 17 16.50 -24.64 -29.63
N GLY A 18 16.00 -24.08 -30.73
CA GLY A 18 16.39 -22.73 -31.19
C GLY A 18 15.83 -21.58 -30.34
N GLU A 19 14.67 -21.77 -29.70
CA GLU A 19 14.09 -20.72 -28.81
C GLU A 19 14.79 -20.66 -27.44
N GLY A 20 15.27 -21.79 -26.94
CA GLY A 20 16.04 -21.86 -25.70
C GLY A 20 17.40 -21.17 -25.78
N GLU A 21 18.09 -21.33 -26.89
CA GLU A 21 19.39 -20.66 -27.14
C GLU A 21 19.24 -19.15 -27.33
N LYS A 22 18.26 -18.70 -28.10
CA LYS A 22 17.97 -17.27 -28.28
C LYS A 22 17.57 -16.58 -27.00
N ARG A 23 16.88 -17.28 -26.07
CA ARG A 23 16.56 -16.74 -24.73
C ARG A 23 17.78 -16.64 -23.82
N LYS A 24 18.70 -17.62 -23.88
CA LYS A 24 19.95 -17.57 -23.12
C LYS A 24 20.87 -16.45 -23.61
N GLU A 25 21.06 -16.30 -24.91
CA GLU A 25 21.86 -15.20 -25.50
C GLU A 25 21.29 -13.82 -25.16
N LYS A 26 19.95 -13.67 -25.18
CA LYS A 26 19.30 -12.39 -24.83
C LYS A 26 19.47 -12.06 -23.37
N LYS A 27 19.44 -13.07 -22.50
CA LYS A 27 19.65 -12.89 -21.03
C LYS A 27 21.11 -12.52 -20.74
N GLU A 28 22.08 -13.21 -21.33
CA GLU A 28 23.50 -12.90 -21.16
C GLU A 28 23.89 -11.52 -21.71
N ARG A 29 23.31 -11.07 -22.82
CA ARG A 29 23.49 -9.70 -23.32
C ARG A 29 22.89 -8.66 -22.40
N MET A 30 21.72 -8.91 -21.78
CA MET A 30 21.13 -8.00 -20.80
C MET A 30 21.96 -7.92 -19.54
N ASP A 31 22.46 -9.03 -19.01
CA ASP A 31 23.30 -9.05 -17.81
C ASP A 31 24.65 -8.34 -18.05
N GLN A 32 25.23 -8.44 -19.26
CA GLN A 32 26.43 -7.68 -19.62
C GLN A 32 26.17 -6.17 -19.74
N ILE A 33 25.00 -5.75 -20.21
CA ILE A 33 24.61 -4.35 -20.30
C ILE A 33 24.39 -3.78 -18.91
N PHE A 34 23.71 -4.51 -18.02
CA PHE A 34 23.47 -4.08 -16.64
C PHE A 34 24.76 -3.98 -15.83
N ASN A 35 25.69 -4.90 -15.97
CA ASN A 35 27.00 -4.82 -15.32
C ASN A 35 27.89 -3.69 -15.85
N LYS A 36 27.76 -3.34 -17.14
CA LYS A 36 28.58 -2.28 -17.75
C LYS A 36 28.02 -0.88 -17.49
N VAL A 37 26.71 -0.72 -17.38
CA VAL A 37 26.04 0.56 -17.08
C VAL A 37 26.01 0.83 -15.58
N GLY A 38 25.83 -0.18 -14.75
CA GLY A 38 25.81 -0.05 -13.28
C GLY A 38 27.13 0.43 -12.70
N SER A 39 28.27 -0.05 -13.20
CA SER A 39 29.60 0.34 -12.71
C SER A 39 30.01 1.77 -13.12
N TYR A 40 29.51 2.27 -14.27
CA TYR A 40 29.86 3.62 -14.75
C TYR A 40 29.13 4.74 -13.99
N TRP A 41 27.88 4.46 -13.54
CA TRP A 41 27.07 5.46 -12.81
C TRP A 41 27.38 5.55 -11.32
N VAL A 42 27.82 4.46 -10.72
CA VAL A 42 28.17 4.44 -9.27
C VAL A 42 29.53 5.10 -9.03
N GLY A 43 30.48 4.98 -9.99
CA GLY A 43 31.82 5.54 -9.84
C GLY A 43 31.92 7.06 -9.95
N GLN A 44 31.02 7.75 -10.67
CA GLN A 44 31.11 9.21 -10.89
C GLN A 44 30.32 10.05 -9.88
N LYS A 45 29.29 9.49 -9.20
CA LYS A 45 28.57 10.22 -8.15
C LYS A 45 29.14 10.05 -6.76
N ALA A 46 29.94 9.01 -6.50
CA ALA A 46 30.52 8.76 -5.18
C ALA A 46 31.66 9.74 -4.82
N ASN A 47 32.34 10.32 -5.81
CA ASN A 47 33.54 11.16 -5.55
C ASN A 47 33.27 12.66 -5.40
N LYS A 48 32.05 13.16 -5.55
CA LYS A 48 31.75 14.60 -5.40
C LYS A 48 30.89 14.98 -4.19
N GLN A 49 30.42 14.04 -3.39
CA GLN A 49 29.57 14.33 -2.22
C GLN A 49 30.11 13.83 -0.87
N PHE A 50 31.32 13.26 -0.83
CA PHE A 50 31.90 12.75 0.42
C PHE A 50 32.70 13.79 1.23
N ASP A 51 32.98 14.98 0.69
CA ASP A 51 33.83 15.95 1.38
C ASP A 51 33.07 16.97 2.25
N SER A 52 31.76 16.99 2.27
CA SER A 52 31.00 17.97 3.07
C SER A 52 30.08 17.41 4.18
N VAL A 53 30.04 16.10 4.37
CA VAL A 53 29.12 15.45 5.35
C VAL A 53 29.86 14.78 6.52
N GLY A 54 31.14 15.06 6.69
CA GLY A 54 31.99 14.42 7.70
C GLY A 54 31.81 14.90 9.15
N LYS A 55 30.83 15.74 9.48
CA LYS A 55 30.73 16.31 10.84
C LYS A 55 29.44 16.04 11.61
N ASP A 56 28.37 15.47 11.00
CA ASP A 56 27.09 15.31 11.69
C ASP A 56 26.59 13.87 11.84
N ILE A 57 27.43 12.85 11.56
CA ILE A 57 26.99 11.44 11.59
C ILE A 57 27.28 10.73 12.93
N ASN A 58 27.74 11.43 13.96
CA ASN A 58 28.13 10.77 15.20
C ASN A 58 27.02 10.63 16.26
N SER A 59 25.75 10.94 15.93
CA SER A 59 24.65 10.83 16.90
C SER A 59 23.48 9.91 16.50
N LEU A 60 23.58 9.17 15.40
CA LEU A 60 22.47 8.31 14.93
C LEU A 60 22.87 6.86 14.66
N SER A 61 23.80 6.32 15.43
CA SER A 61 24.06 4.88 15.41
C SER A 61 23.29 4.18 16.53
N THR A 62 21.98 4.01 16.35
CA THR A 62 21.24 2.98 17.11
C THR A 62 20.13 2.40 16.23
N SER A 63 20.41 1.21 15.71
CA SER A 63 19.46 0.13 15.43
C SER A 63 18.21 0.48 14.64
N ILE A 64 18.27 0.38 13.30
CA ILE A 64 17.12 -0.07 12.53
C ILE A 64 17.63 -1.04 11.45
N GLU A 65 17.63 -2.30 11.78
CA GLU A 65 17.66 -3.39 10.81
C GLU A 65 16.29 -3.46 10.13
N GLY A 66 16.29 -3.44 8.80
CA GLY A 66 15.11 -3.81 8.00
C GLY A 66 14.28 -2.67 7.43
N GLY A 67 14.67 -2.17 6.28
CA GLY A 67 13.68 -1.94 5.21
C GLY A 67 12.89 -0.66 5.15
N THR A 68 13.39 0.53 5.60
CA THR A 68 12.63 1.78 5.37
C THR A 68 13.52 3.01 5.16
N LYS A 69 14.57 2.90 4.37
CA LYS A 69 15.47 4.04 4.09
C LYS A 69 14.86 5.18 3.26
N TRP A 70 13.70 5.00 2.65
CA TRP A 70 13.05 6.06 1.85
C TRP A 70 12.14 6.98 2.67
N LEU A 71 11.66 6.51 3.84
CA LEU A 71 10.77 7.29 4.71
C LEU A 71 11.48 8.36 5.55
N VAL A 72 12.78 8.22 5.81
CA VAL A 72 13.51 9.10 6.73
C VAL A 72 13.80 10.49 6.15
N ASN A 73 13.77 10.68 4.84
CA ASN A 73 14.12 11.95 4.21
C ASN A 73 12.99 12.97 4.08
N LYS A 74 11.75 12.62 4.43
CA LYS A 74 10.61 13.54 4.35
C LYS A 74 10.14 14.10 5.70
N PHE A 75 10.63 13.52 6.80
CA PHE A 75 10.27 13.99 8.15
C PHE A 75 11.37 14.86 8.76
N LYS A 76 11.50 16.09 8.32
CA LYS A 76 12.22 17.12 9.06
C LYS A 76 11.44 17.47 10.34
N GLY A 77 11.72 16.75 11.42
CA GLY A 77 11.72 17.33 12.77
C GLY A 77 10.38 17.60 13.46
N THR A 78 9.23 17.20 12.93
CA THR A 78 7.96 17.25 13.67
C THR A 78 7.51 15.82 13.96
N MET A 79 7.35 15.49 15.25
CA MET A 79 6.70 14.23 15.64
C MET A 79 5.33 14.18 14.96
N GLN A 80 5.13 13.18 14.11
CA GLN A 80 3.85 13.00 13.42
C GLN A 80 2.78 12.75 14.48
N LYS A 81 1.70 13.52 14.44
CA LYS A 81 0.56 13.34 15.33
C LYS A 81 -0.03 11.94 15.16
N PRO A 82 -0.59 11.33 16.20
CA PRO A 82 -1.34 10.08 16.05
C PRO A 82 -2.49 10.23 15.04
N LEU A 83 -2.76 9.20 14.24
CA LEU A 83 -3.84 9.21 13.24
C LEU A 83 -5.21 9.64 13.83
N PRO A 84 -5.61 9.21 15.05
CA PRO A 84 -6.86 9.67 15.66
C PRO A 84 -6.92 11.18 15.91
N GLU A 85 -5.80 11.81 16.25
CA GLU A 85 -5.71 13.26 16.43
C GLU A 85 -5.85 14.01 15.11
N LEU A 86 -5.18 13.49 14.04
CA LEU A 86 -5.35 14.02 12.70
C LEU A 86 -6.82 13.97 12.27
N LEU A 87 -7.49 12.83 12.43
CA LEU A 87 -8.90 12.68 12.07
C LEU A 87 -9.79 13.67 12.83
N LYS A 88 -9.53 13.89 14.11
CA LYS A 88 -10.26 14.85 14.95
C LYS A 88 -10.10 16.29 14.46
N GLU A 89 -8.91 16.70 14.02
CA GLU A 89 -8.66 18.02 13.41
C GLU A 89 -9.50 18.26 12.16
N PHE A 90 -9.78 17.18 11.42
CA PHE A 90 -10.65 17.21 10.24
C PHE A 90 -12.12 16.89 10.55
N ASP A 91 -12.55 16.99 11.79
CA ASP A 91 -13.93 16.71 12.24
C ASP A 91 -14.44 15.31 11.90
N LEU A 92 -13.54 14.33 11.73
CA LEU A 92 -13.88 12.93 11.54
C LEU A 92 -13.79 12.14 12.86
N PRO A 93 -14.64 11.10 13.05
CA PRO A 93 -14.56 10.24 14.22
C PRO A 93 -13.22 9.51 14.31
N VAL A 94 -12.64 9.45 15.49
CA VAL A 94 -11.31 8.89 15.74
C VAL A 94 -11.22 7.38 15.53
N GLY A 95 -12.34 6.67 15.64
CA GLY A 95 -12.40 5.21 15.54
C GLY A 95 -12.83 4.69 14.16
N ILE A 96 -12.77 5.51 13.10
CA ILE A 96 -13.03 5.04 11.72
C ILE A 96 -12.03 3.94 11.33
N PHE A 97 -10.75 4.12 11.65
CA PHE A 97 -9.70 3.14 11.39
C PHE A 97 -9.49 2.19 12.57
N PRO A 98 -8.96 0.98 12.33
CA PRO A 98 -8.56 0.07 13.40
C PRO A 98 -7.46 0.67 14.26
N ARG A 99 -7.35 0.25 15.52
CA ARG A 99 -6.32 0.70 16.47
C ARG A 99 -4.90 0.46 15.95
N ASP A 100 -4.70 -0.61 15.19
CA ASP A 100 -3.40 -0.99 14.62
C ASP A 100 -2.98 -0.12 13.44
N ALA A 101 -3.83 0.78 12.96
CA ALA A 101 -3.51 1.76 11.92
C ALA A 101 -2.68 2.92 12.53
N THR A 102 -1.46 2.64 12.92
CA THR A 102 -0.56 3.61 13.57
C THR A 102 0.30 4.38 12.58
N ASN A 103 0.56 3.82 11.40
CA ASN A 103 1.40 4.43 10.38
C ASN A 103 0.53 5.07 9.30
N TYR A 104 0.81 6.32 8.97
CA TYR A 104 0.15 7.02 7.87
C TYR A 104 1.07 8.07 7.25
N GLU A 105 0.72 8.51 6.07
CA GLU A 105 1.31 9.67 5.38
C GLU A 105 0.19 10.64 5.04
N PHE A 106 0.39 11.91 5.33
CA PHE A 106 -0.54 12.96 4.96
C PHE A 106 0.20 14.07 4.21
N ASP A 107 -0.23 14.34 3.01
CA ASP A 107 0.28 15.41 2.16
C ASP A 107 -0.66 16.63 2.29
N GLU A 108 -0.15 17.71 2.88
CA GLU A 108 -0.95 18.92 3.13
C GLU A 108 -1.31 19.68 1.85
N GLU A 109 -0.52 19.58 0.79
CA GLU A 109 -0.80 20.26 -0.48
C GLU A 109 -1.92 19.58 -1.25
N THR A 110 -1.85 18.26 -1.38
CA THR A 110 -2.83 17.45 -2.12
C THR A 110 -3.98 16.96 -1.25
N LYS A 111 -3.88 17.13 0.09
CA LYS A 111 -4.79 16.57 1.10
C LYS A 111 -4.88 15.03 1.03
N LYS A 112 -3.92 14.39 0.41
CA LYS A 112 -3.89 12.94 0.27
C LYS A 112 -3.47 12.29 1.58
N LEU A 113 -4.31 11.43 2.10
CA LEU A 113 -4.03 10.56 3.24
C LEU A 113 -3.77 9.14 2.74
N THR A 114 -2.68 8.54 3.20
CA THR A 114 -2.36 7.12 3.00
C THR A 114 -2.16 6.48 4.36
N VAL A 115 -3.01 5.54 4.73
CA VAL A 115 -2.94 4.82 6.01
C VAL A 115 -2.44 3.40 5.77
N MET A 116 -1.44 2.99 6.54
CA MET A 116 -0.85 1.65 6.49
C MET A 116 -1.35 0.82 7.68
N ILE A 117 -1.92 -0.34 7.37
CA ILE A 117 -2.47 -1.29 8.35
C ILE A 117 -1.67 -2.59 8.24
N PRO A 118 -1.21 -3.17 9.35
CA PRO A 118 -0.30 -4.33 9.31
C PRO A 118 -0.88 -5.55 8.58
N THR A 119 -2.19 -5.76 8.68
CA THR A 119 -2.87 -6.91 8.08
C THR A 119 -4.25 -6.53 7.58
N VAL A 120 -4.76 -7.25 6.58
CA VAL A 120 -6.17 -7.16 6.19
C VAL A 120 -7.03 -7.51 7.39
N CYS A 121 -7.97 -6.63 7.75
CA CYS A 121 -8.78 -6.80 8.94
C CYS A 121 -10.22 -6.29 8.76
N GLU A 122 -11.10 -6.75 9.63
CA GLU A 122 -12.49 -6.33 9.75
C GLU A 122 -12.70 -5.65 11.10
N VAL A 123 -13.34 -4.50 11.09
CA VAL A 123 -13.73 -3.76 12.31
C VAL A 123 -15.25 -3.74 12.42
N GLY A 124 -15.76 -4.27 13.51
CA GLY A 124 -17.19 -4.22 13.85
C GLY A 124 -17.49 -3.01 14.76
N TYR A 125 -18.54 -2.27 14.43
CA TYR A 125 -18.97 -1.08 15.19
C TYR A 125 -20.21 -1.36 16.04
N LYS A 126 -20.51 -0.48 16.99
CA LYS A 126 -21.64 -0.64 17.92
C LYS A 126 -22.99 -0.70 17.22
N ASP A 127 -23.10 -0.11 16.04
CA ASP A 127 -24.32 -0.09 15.22
C ASP A 127 -24.44 -1.33 14.31
N SER A 128 -23.65 -2.37 14.60
CA SER A 128 -23.58 -3.61 13.82
C SER A 128 -23.05 -3.44 12.40
N SER A 129 -22.50 -2.27 12.06
CA SER A 129 -21.80 -2.09 10.80
C SER A 129 -20.41 -2.70 10.86
N VAL A 130 -19.90 -3.14 9.71
CA VAL A 130 -18.57 -3.71 9.57
C VAL A 130 -17.85 -3.03 8.44
N LEU A 131 -16.64 -2.57 8.70
CA LEU A 131 -15.70 -2.11 7.67
C LEU A 131 -14.55 -3.11 7.56
N LYS A 132 -14.16 -3.41 6.36
CA LYS A 132 -12.99 -4.24 6.04
C LYS A 132 -11.93 -3.38 5.39
N PHE A 133 -10.70 -3.54 5.82
CA PHE A 133 -9.55 -2.74 5.42
C PHE A 133 -8.50 -3.60 4.74
N THR A 134 -7.89 -3.04 3.68
CA THR A 134 -6.63 -3.58 3.12
C THR A 134 -5.45 -3.11 3.97
N THR A 135 -4.26 -3.61 3.64
CA THR A 135 -3.00 -3.15 4.25
C THR A 135 -2.64 -1.69 3.91
N THR A 136 -3.24 -1.14 2.85
CA THR A 136 -3.06 0.27 2.47
C THR A 136 -4.40 0.87 2.12
N VAL A 137 -4.75 1.94 2.80
CA VAL A 137 -5.96 2.73 2.54
C VAL A 137 -5.55 4.11 2.10
N THR A 138 -6.13 4.59 1.01
CA THR A 138 -5.89 5.95 0.50
C THR A 138 -7.19 6.74 0.40
N GLY A 139 -7.08 8.06 0.45
CA GLY A 139 -8.20 8.96 0.26
C GLY A 139 -7.77 10.42 0.32
N VAL A 140 -8.67 11.33 -0.01
CA VAL A 140 -8.48 12.78 0.12
C VAL A 140 -9.17 13.24 1.39
N LEU A 141 -8.39 13.77 2.34
CA LEU A 141 -8.87 14.18 3.67
C LEU A 141 -9.25 15.66 3.63
N GLU A 142 -10.54 15.91 3.76
CA GLU A 142 -11.15 17.23 3.85
C GLU A 142 -11.88 17.37 5.19
N LYS A 143 -12.24 18.60 5.55
CA LYS A 143 -13.00 18.85 6.78
C LYS A 143 -14.34 18.10 6.76
N GLY A 144 -14.56 17.22 7.72
CA GLY A 144 -15.75 16.38 7.84
C GLY A 144 -15.86 15.30 6.75
N LYS A 145 -14.83 15.05 5.95
CA LYS A 145 -14.93 14.10 4.82
C LYS A 145 -13.60 13.45 4.46
N LEU A 146 -13.65 12.17 4.17
CA LEU A 146 -12.63 11.42 3.47
C LEU A 146 -13.21 11.01 2.12
N ALA A 147 -12.74 11.63 1.04
CA ALA A 147 -13.19 11.38 -0.32
C ALA A 147 -12.25 10.42 -1.05
N ASP A 148 -12.68 9.91 -2.19
CA ASP A 148 -11.90 9.03 -3.08
C ASP A 148 -11.21 7.89 -2.34
N VAL A 149 -11.99 7.25 -1.46
CA VAL A 149 -11.50 6.20 -0.58
C VAL A 149 -11.20 4.94 -1.36
N GLU A 150 -9.99 4.43 -1.18
CA GLU A 150 -9.58 3.11 -1.65
C GLU A 150 -9.09 2.25 -0.49
N GLY A 151 -9.29 0.93 -0.60
CA GLY A 151 -8.85 -0.01 0.42
C GLY A 151 -9.86 -0.23 1.55
N ILE A 152 -11.09 0.29 1.45
CA ILE A 152 -12.15 0.04 2.42
C ILE A 152 -13.36 -0.59 1.73
N LYS A 153 -13.92 -1.62 2.36
CA LYS A 153 -15.22 -2.21 2.01
C LYS A 153 -16.15 -2.19 3.21
N THR A 154 -17.44 -2.12 2.96
CA THR A 154 -18.48 -2.29 4.00
C THR A 154 -19.39 -3.48 3.67
N LYS A 155 -19.87 -4.13 4.70
CA LYS A 155 -20.81 -5.24 4.54
C LYS A 155 -22.25 -4.70 4.58
N VAL A 156 -22.97 -4.84 3.48
CA VAL A 156 -24.41 -4.54 3.41
C VAL A 156 -25.19 -5.85 3.39
N MET A 157 -25.20 -6.54 2.28
CA MET A 157 -25.54 -7.97 2.12
C MET A 157 -24.32 -8.69 1.55
N ILE A 158 -23.60 -7.99 0.70
CA ILE A 158 -22.32 -8.36 0.12
C ILE A 158 -21.27 -7.30 0.51
N TRP A 159 -20.00 -7.59 0.28
CA TRP A 159 -18.95 -6.62 0.45
C TRP A 159 -18.96 -5.59 -0.69
N VAL A 160 -19.12 -4.32 -0.35
CA VAL A 160 -19.16 -3.21 -1.31
C VAL A 160 -18.01 -2.23 -1.02
N LYS A 161 -17.33 -1.75 -2.06
CA LYS A 161 -16.27 -0.75 -1.95
C LYS A 161 -16.84 0.56 -1.39
N VAL A 162 -16.20 1.10 -0.38
CA VAL A 162 -16.48 2.44 0.14
C VAL A 162 -15.77 3.46 -0.75
N THR A 163 -16.48 4.48 -1.20
CA THR A 163 -15.95 5.57 -2.04
C THR A 163 -15.72 6.85 -1.28
N SER A 164 -16.53 7.10 -0.24
CA SER A 164 -16.30 8.22 0.67
C SER A 164 -16.89 7.97 2.04
N ILE A 165 -16.31 8.62 3.05
CA ILE A 165 -16.83 8.68 4.41
C ILE A 165 -16.95 10.16 4.77
N SER A 166 -18.12 10.60 5.21
CA SER A 166 -18.30 11.96 5.72
C SER A 166 -18.98 11.94 7.08
N ALA A 167 -18.73 12.96 7.90
CA ALA A 167 -19.29 13.05 9.23
C ALA A 167 -19.85 14.46 9.47
N ASP A 168 -20.92 14.51 10.22
CA ASP A 168 -21.43 15.73 10.86
C ASP A 168 -21.37 15.58 12.39
N SER A 169 -22.00 16.50 13.12
CA SER A 169 -22.01 16.49 14.60
C SER A 169 -22.63 15.22 15.19
N SER A 170 -23.54 14.55 14.49
CA SER A 170 -24.34 13.43 15.03
C SER A 170 -24.23 12.13 14.22
N LYS A 171 -23.85 12.23 12.94
CA LYS A 171 -23.88 11.11 12.02
C LYS A 171 -22.60 10.95 11.22
N VAL A 172 -22.36 9.71 10.82
CA VAL A 172 -21.37 9.32 9.82
C VAL A 172 -22.10 8.76 8.60
N TYR A 173 -21.69 9.19 7.44
CA TYR A 173 -22.24 8.75 6.18
C TYR A 173 -21.19 7.97 5.42
N VAL A 174 -21.50 6.73 5.11
CA VAL A 174 -20.64 5.84 4.32
C VAL A 174 -21.26 5.68 2.93
N ALA A 175 -20.55 6.10 1.91
CA ALA A 175 -20.96 5.92 0.51
C ALA A 175 -20.32 4.63 -0.04
N ALA A 176 -21.17 3.66 -0.38
CA ALA A 176 -20.79 2.37 -0.94
C ALA A 176 -21.87 1.91 -1.93
N GLY A 177 -21.85 2.48 -3.15
CA GLY A 177 -22.93 2.38 -4.12
C GLY A 177 -24.16 3.21 -3.76
N MET A 178 -24.56 3.23 -2.49
CA MET A 178 -25.54 4.14 -1.91
C MET A 178 -24.99 4.78 -0.63
N LYS A 179 -25.53 5.93 -0.26
CA LYS A 179 -25.13 6.64 0.98
C LYS A 179 -25.95 6.09 2.14
N LYS A 180 -25.27 5.55 3.16
CA LYS A 180 -25.88 5.10 4.41
C LYS A 180 -25.46 5.98 5.55
N SER A 181 -26.43 6.43 6.36
CA SER A 181 -26.17 7.19 7.60
C SER A 181 -26.05 6.24 8.79
N ARG A 182 -25.16 6.58 9.72
CA ARG A 182 -24.84 5.85 10.95
C ARG A 182 -24.72 6.84 12.11
N ASN A 183 -24.88 6.37 13.35
CA ASN A 183 -24.63 7.22 14.51
C ASN A 183 -23.11 7.43 14.67
N ARG A 184 -22.72 8.69 14.85
CA ARG A 184 -21.33 9.09 15.03
C ARG A 184 -20.68 8.41 16.24
N ASP A 185 -21.42 8.27 17.34
CA ASP A 185 -20.95 7.65 18.60
C ASP A 185 -20.43 6.21 18.41
N ALA A 186 -20.92 5.50 17.37
CA ALA A 186 -20.45 4.16 17.07
C ALA A 186 -18.99 4.15 16.61
N TYR A 187 -18.50 5.27 16.06
CA TYR A 187 -17.19 5.45 15.47
C TYR A 187 -16.23 6.31 16.29
N GLU A 188 -16.63 6.77 17.47
CA GLU A 188 -15.77 7.59 18.35
C GLU A 188 -14.79 6.75 19.21
N VAL A 189 -14.93 5.44 19.22
CA VAL A 189 -14.09 4.54 20.01
C VAL A 189 -13.19 3.75 19.10
N LEU A 190 -11.89 3.81 19.34
CA LEU A 190 -10.89 2.96 18.67
C LEU A 190 -11.17 1.49 18.95
N ARG A 191 -11.20 0.68 17.89
CA ARG A 191 -11.50 -0.74 17.95
C ARG A 191 -10.38 -1.54 17.31
N ASP A 192 -10.19 -2.73 17.84
CA ASP A 192 -9.23 -3.67 17.27
C ASP A 192 -9.81 -4.29 15.99
N GLY A 193 -8.95 -4.45 15.00
CA GLY A 193 -9.31 -5.15 13.77
C GLY A 193 -9.22 -6.67 13.98
N VAL A 194 -10.25 -7.39 13.56
CA VAL A 194 -10.19 -8.86 13.47
C VAL A 194 -9.52 -9.23 12.14
N ARG A 195 -8.43 -9.97 12.21
CA ARG A 195 -7.69 -10.40 11.02
C ARG A 195 -8.58 -11.16 10.04
N SER A 196 -8.45 -10.87 8.77
CA SER A 196 -9.17 -11.51 7.68
C SER A 196 -8.20 -11.97 6.60
N ASP A 197 -8.37 -13.20 6.10
CA ASP A 197 -7.43 -13.77 5.12
C ASP A 197 -7.63 -13.23 3.69
N LYS A 198 -8.77 -12.61 3.40
CA LYS A 198 -9.12 -12.10 2.05
C LYS A 198 -9.77 -10.72 2.15
N PHE A 199 -9.41 -9.86 1.22
CA PHE A 199 -10.05 -8.54 1.05
C PHE A 199 -11.10 -8.55 -0.04
#